data_7f542c4c64c801c1da6846614c99a4c4
#
_entry.id   7f542c4c64c801c1da6846614c99a4c4
#
_cell.length_a   1.000
_cell.length_b   1.000
_cell.length_c   1.000
_cell.angle_alpha   90.00
_cell.angle_beta   90.00
_cell.angle_gamma   90.00
#
_symmetry.space_group_name_H-M   'P 1'
#
loop_
_entity.id
_entity.type
_entity.pdbx_description
1 polymer ?
#
loop_
_entity_poly.entity_id
_entity_poly.type
_entity_poly.pdbx_seq_one_letter_code
_entity_poly.pdbx_strand_id
1 'polypeptide(L)'
;CYVMLTKSKHKSIAFEVEGTNSAGDLGAAASVSFQNRNLFRGSETFMIKFRGAYEVISGLQAGYANNNYTEFGVESSINFPNFLFPFVSSDFKRKIRATTEFGLQYNYQMRPEFLRTMASASWSYKWTQRQKIQHRIDLINIAFLYLPRISERFKEDYINKGQNDIFQYNYQDRLIINMGYS
;
A
#
# COMPACT_ATOMS: atom_id res chain seq x y z
N CYS A 1 -2.79 -37.09 -26.51
CA CYS A 1 -2.76 -35.72 -26.03
C CYS A 1 -1.31 -35.34 -25.68
N TYR A 2 -0.74 -34.37 -26.38
CA TYR A 2 0.63 -33.88 -26.10
C TYR A 2 0.50 -32.61 -25.28
N VAL A 3 1.07 -32.60 -24.06
CA VAL A 3 1.10 -31.41 -23.20
C VAL A 3 2.51 -30.86 -23.22
N MET A 4 2.70 -29.69 -23.83
CA MET A 4 3.96 -28.96 -23.77
C MET A 4 4.00 -28.11 -22.51
N LEU A 5 4.89 -28.44 -21.58
CA LEU A 5 5.08 -27.67 -20.36
C LEU A 5 6.36 -26.82 -20.50
N THR A 6 6.20 -25.50 -20.42
CA THR A 6 7.33 -24.57 -20.35
C THR A 6 7.61 -24.22 -18.90
N LYS A 7 8.87 -24.41 -18.47
CA LYS A 7 9.28 -24.06 -17.10
C LYS A 7 9.20 -22.55 -16.89
N SER A 8 8.30 -22.12 -16.03
CA SER A 8 8.19 -20.70 -15.63
C SER A 8 9.30 -20.33 -14.63
N LYS A 9 9.83 -19.11 -14.74
CA LYS A 9 10.78 -18.57 -13.76
C LYS A 9 10.06 -18.34 -12.42
N HIS A 10 10.60 -18.89 -11.34
CA HIS A 10 10.01 -18.74 -10.00
C HIS A 10 10.27 -17.37 -9.38
N LYS A 11 11.35 -16.72 -9.79
CA LYS A 11 11.76 -15.42 -9.25
C LYS A 11 11.83 -14.39 -10.37
N SER A 12 11.35 -13.17 -10.07
CA SER A 12 11.47 -12.01 -10.95
C SER A 12 11.82 -10.77 -10.14
N ILE A 13 12.60 -9.91 -10.75
CA ILE A 13 12.93 -8.58 -10.23
C ILE A 13 12.51 -7.59 -11.31
N ALA A 14 11.83 -6.52 -10.94
CA ALA A 14 11.50 -5.42 -11.83
C ALA A 14 11.98 -4.09 -11.22
N PHE A 15 12.47 -3.22 -12.09
CA PHE A 15 12.88 -1.86 -11.76
C PHE A 15 11.99 -0.90 -12.54
N GLU A 16 11.46 0.11 -11.87
CA GLU A 16 10.64 1.16 -12.47
C GLU A 16 11.22 2.51 -12.08
N VAL A 17 11.32 3.42 -13.04
CA VAL A 17 11.73 4.81 -12.81
C VAL A 17 10.67 5.70 -13.42
N GLU A 18 10.20 6.68 -12.66
CA GLU A 18 9.14 7.61 -13.03
C GLU A 18 9.65 9.05 -12.87
N GLY A 19 9.36 9.89 -13.85
CA GLY A 19 9.44 11.34 -13.69
C GLY A 19 8.07 11.89 -13.34
N THR A 20 7.98 12.76 -12.36
CA THR A 20 6.72 13.35 -11.91
C THR A 20 6.74 14.87 -12.13
N ASN A 21 5.60 15.43 -12.47
CA ASN A 21 5.39 16.87 -12.52
C ASN A 21 3.99 17.16 -11.95
N SER A 22 3.95 17.65 -10.73
CA SER A 22 2.71 17.94 -10.00
C SER A 22 2.58 19.45 -9.83
N ALA A 23 1.69 20.09 -10.59
CA ALA A 23 1.40 21.53 -10.48
C ALA A 23 2.64 22.45 -10.62
N GLY A 24 3.66 22.03 -11.39
CA GLY A 24 4.91 22.78 -11.57
C GLY A 24 6.07 22.27 -10.69
N ASP A 25 5.82 21.35 -9.79
CA ASP A 25 6.84 20.70 -8.97
C ASP A 25 7.44 19.51 -9.74
N LEU A 26 8.75 19.51 -9.90
CA LEU A 26 9.47 18.46 -10.62
C LEU A 26 9.99 17.42 -9.63
N GLY A 27 9.78 16.15 -9.95
CA GLY A 27 10.20 15.06 -9.14
C GLY A 27 10.63 13.83 -9.93
N ALA A 28 11.20 12.89 -9.20
CA ALA A 28 11.55 11.56 -9.69
C ALA A 28 11.21 10.51 -8.64
N ALA A 29 10.75 9.35 -9.10
CA ALA A 29 10.52 8.20 -8.24
C ALA A 29 11.20 6.97 -8.85
N ALA A 30 11.64 6.08 -8.00
CA ALA A 30 12.16 4.77 -8.40
C ALA A 30 11.56 3.68 -7.53
N SER A 31 11.32 2.54 -8.13
CA SER A 31 10.87 1.37 -7.39
C SER A 31 11.57 0.10 -7.84
N VAL A 32 11.75 -0.79 -6.87
CA VAL A 32 12.30 -2.12 -7.07
C VAL A 32 11.31 -3.12 -6.50
N SER A 33 10.87 -4.06 -7.31
CA SER A 33 9.99 -5.14 -6.87
C SER A 33 10.66 -6.50 -7.07
N PHE A 34 10.53 -7.34 -6.07
CA PHE A 34 10.93 -8.74 -6.10
C PHE A 34 9.70 -9.62 -5.91
N GLN A 35 9.55 -10.60 -6.77
CA GLN A 35 8.49 -11.59 -6.70
C GLN A 35 9.08 -13.01 -6.70
N ASN A 36 8.58 -13.83 -5.78
CA ASN A 36 8.87 -15.26 -5.74
C ASN A 36 7.55 -16.04 -5.82
N ARG A 37 7.40 -16.84 -6.88
CA ARG A 37 6.25 -17.72 -7.10
C ARG A 37 6.62 -19.12 -6.64
N ASN A 38 6.02 -19.64 -5.63
CA ASN A 38 6.31 -20.94 -5.02
C ASN A 38 7.27 -20.86 -3.81
N LEU A 39 6.96 -19.93 -2.91
CA LEU A 39 7.79 -19.64 -1.74
C LEU A 39 7.95 -20.88 -0.82
N PHE A 40 6.85 -21.59 -0.54
CA PHE A 40 6.80 -22.77 0.34
C PHE A 40 6.51 -24.06 -0.42
N ARG A 41 6.73 -24.10 -1.75
CA ARG A 41 6.45 -25.23 -2.65
C ARG A 41 4.97 -25.57 -2.85
N GLY A 42 4.05 -24.65 -2.48
CA GLY A 42 2.60 -24.75 -2.64
C GLY A 42 2.02 -23.75 -3.64
N SER A 43 2.86 -23.17 -4.51
CA SER A 43 2.48 -22.14 -5.49
C SER A 43 2.09 -20.79 -4.86
N GLU A 44 2.52 -20.53 -3.65
CA GLU A 44 2.36 -19.23 -3.00
C GLU A 44 3.20 -18.18 -3.74
N THR A 45 2.62 -17.00 -3.88
CA THR A 45 3.32 -15.86 -4.47
C THR A 45 3.63 -14.84 -3.40
N PHE A 46 4.91 -14.64 -3.17
CA PHE A 46 5.43 -13.57 -2.32
C PHE A 46 5.90 -12.41 -3.20
N MET A 47 5.54 -11.20 -2.84
CA MET A 47 6.01 -9.97 -3.47
C MET A 47 6.48 -8.99 -2.40
N ILE A 48 7.59 -8.32 -2.67
CA ILE A 48 8.04 -7.16 -1.91
C ILE A 48 8.44 -6.06 -2.89
N LYS A 49 7.98 -4.83 -2.62
CA LYS A 49 8.28 -3.63 -3.42
C LYS A 49 8.80 -2.54 -2.51
N PHE A 50 9.91 -1.96 -2.91
CA PHE A 50 10.49 -0.76 -2.33
C PHE A 50 10.28 0.39 -3.29
N ARG A 51 9.82 1.53 -2.79
CA ARG A 51 9.62 2.75 -3.55
C ARG A 51 10.31 3.91 -2.83
N GLY A 52 11.05 4.72 -3.59
CA GLY A 52 11.55 6.01 -3.16
C GLY A 52 11.11 7.09 -4.12
N ALA A 53 10.70 8.25 -3.61
CA ALA A 53 10.36 9.41 -4.43
C ALA A 53 10.96 10.68 -3.82
N TYR A 54 11.35 11.59 -4.70
CA TYR A 54 11.86 12.89 -4.35
C TYR A 54 11.29 13.93 -5.31
N GLU A 55 10.78 15.04 -4.75
CA GLU A 55 10.16 16.11 -5.51
C GLU A 55 10.58 17.46 -4.93
N VAL A 56 10.91 18.40 -5.79
CA VAL A 56 11.25 19.78 -5.43
C VAL A 56 10.01 20.62 -5.53
N ILE A 57 9.53 21.13 -4.40
CA ILE A 57 8.32 21.93 -4.32
C ILE A 57 8.69 23.38 -4.65
N SER A 58 8.11 23.92 -5.72
CA SER A 58 8.26 25.30 -6.14
C SER A 58 7.10 26.16 -5.59
N GLY A 59 7.37 27.41 -5.24
CA GLY A 59 6.33 28.34 -4.82
C GLY A 59 5.91 28.29 -3.34
N LEU A 60 6.65 27.60 -2.48
CA LEU A 60 6.45 27.69 -1.05
C LEU A 60 6.73 29.11 -0.52
N GLN A 61 5.84 29.60 0.34
CA GLN A 61 6.06 30.87 1.04
C GLN A 61 7.29 30.79 1.93
N ALA A 62 8.04 31.90 2.06
CA ALA A 62 9.20 31.96 2.91
C ALA A 62 8.86 31.57 4.36
N GLY A 63 9.67 30.69 4.98
CA GLY A 63 9.52 30.25 6.37
C GLY A 63 9.31 28.74 6.58
N TYR A 64 9.22 27.93 5.53
CA TYR A 64 9.32 26.49 5.66
C TYR A 64 10.81 26.06 5.70
N ALA A 65 11.13 25.13 6.57
CA ALA A 65 12.51 24.69 6.80
C ALA A 65 13.09 23.85 5.64
N ASN A 66 12.23 23.33 4.78
CA ASN A 66 12.60 22.44 3.67
C ASN A 66 11.62 22.59 2.51
N ASN A 67 12.11 22.62 1.28
CA ASN A 67 11.28 22.78 0.08
C ASN A 67 11.16 21.47 -0.70
N ASN A 68 11.38 20.33 -0.06
CA ASN A 68 11.45 19.06 -0.74
C ASN A 68 10.40 18.09 -0.18
N TYR A 69 9.82 17.33 -1.07
CA TYR A 69 9.05 16.14 -0.75
C TYR A 69 9.95 14.92 -0.86
N THR A 70 9.94 14.09 0.16
CA THR A 70 10.63 12.80 0.15
C THR A 70 9.67 11.73 0.61
N GLU A 71 9.61 10.64 -0.14
CA GLU A 71 8.78 9.48 0.18
C GLU A 71 9.62 8.21 0.15
N PHE A 72 9.38 7.36 1.13
CA PHE A 72 9.91 6.00 1.17
C PHE A 72 8.78 5.04 1.51
N GLY A 73 8.57 4.03 0.65
CA GLY A 73 7.53 3.03 0.79
C GLY A 73 8.08 1.62 0.73
N VAL A 74 7.52 0.74 1.54
CA VAL A 74 7.73 -0.71 1.48
C VAL A 74 6.38 -1.39 1.46
N GLU A 75 6.15 -2.22 0.45
CA GLU A 75 4.96 -3.05 0.33
C GLU A 75 5.39 -4.51 0.29
N SER A 76 4.75 -5.34 1.06
CA SER A 76 4.96 -6.78 1.04
C SER A 76 3.62 -7.49 0.99
N SER A 77 3.49 -8.49 0.14
CA SER A 77 2.30 -9.30 0.07
C SER A 77 2.62 -10.77 -0.13
N ILE A 78 1.80 -11.62 0.44
CA ILE A 78 1.84 -13.05 0.22
C ILE A 78 0.44 -13.54 -0.17
N ASN A 79 0.38 -14.23 -1.31
CA ASN A 79 -0.85 -14.81 -1.83
C ASN A 79 -0.76 -16.33 -1.78
N PHE A 80 -1.69 -16.95 -1.07
CA PHE A 80 -1.87 -18.38 -1.00
C PHE A 80 -2.95 -18.81 -1.99
N PRO A 81 -2.70 -19.81 -2.86
CA PRO A 81 -3.71 -20.30 -3.80
C PRO A 81 -4.84 -21.09 -3.13
N ASN A 82 -4.86 -21.12 -1.81
CA ASN A 82 -5.81 -21.86 -0.98
C ASN A 82 -6.60 -20.94 -0.08
N PHE A 83 -7.83 -21.33 0.24
CA PHE A 83 -8.67 -20.64 1.22
C PHE A 83 -8.24 -21.00 2.65
N LEU A 84 -7.45 -20.13 3.29
CA LEU A 84 -6.90 -20.32 4.62
C LEU A 84 -7.84 -19.78 5.72
N PHE A 85 -9.06 -20.33 5.81
CA PHE A 85 -9.97 -20.01 6.91
C PHE A 85 -10.16 -21.22 7.82
N PRO A 86 -9.85 -21.12 9.13
CA PRO A 86 -9.81 -22.29 10.01
C PRO A 86 -11.17 -22.92 10.31
N PHE A 87 -12.26 -22.13 10.27
CA PHE A 87 -13.58 -22.54 10.75
C PHE A 87 -14.49 -23.11 9.65
N VAL A 88 -13.97 -23.42 8.47
CA VAL A 88 -14.76 -23.88 7.32
C VAL A 88 -14.30 -25.27 6.86
N SER A 89 -15.28 -26.12 6.50
CA SER A 89 -15.05 -27.49 6.06
C SER A 89 -14.21 -27.56 4.77
N SER A 90 -13.47 -28.67 4.60
CA SER A 90 -12.62 -28.89 3.43
C SER A 90 -13.43 -28.95 2.12
N ASP A 91 -14.67 -29.44 2.17
CA ASP A 91 -15.55 -29.52 0.97
C ASP A 91 -15.98 -28.13 0.52
N PHE A 92 -16.27 -27.22 1.43
CA PHE A 92 -16.59 -25.83 1.12
C PHE A 92 -15.38 -25.10 0.51
N LYS A 93 -14.18 -25.31 1.07
CA LYS A 93 -12.93 -24.73 0.53
C LYS A 93 -12.69 -25.14 -0.92
N ARG A 94 -12.94 -26.39 -1.26
CA ARG A 94 -12.80 -26.92 -2.63
C ARG A 94 -13.82 -26.33 -3.61
N LYS A 95 -15.04 -26.04 -3.16
CA LYS A 95 -16.09 -25.45 -4.00
C LYS A 95 -15.80 -24.00 -4.38
N ILE A 96 -15.35 -23.19 -3.43
CA ILE A 96 -15.14 -21.75 -3.64
C ILE A 96 -13.86 -21.47 -4.43
N ARG A 97 -12.81 -22.28 -4.27
CA ARG A 97 -11.48 -22.04 -4.87
C ARG A 97 -10.97 -20.63 -4.61
N ALA A 98 -11.15 -20.16 -3.38
CA ALA A 98 -10.69 -18.84 -3.00
C ALA A 98 -9.19 -18.84 -2.73
N THR A 99 -8.57 -17.71 -3.01
CA THR A 99 -7.18 -17.40 -2.64
C THR A 99 -7.17 -16.51 -1.40
N THR A 100 -6.15 -16.65 -0.58
CA THR A 100 -5.93 -15.83 0.61
C THR A 100 -4.74 -14.91 0.39
N GLU A 101 -4.93 -13.63 0.66
CA GLU A 101 -3.88 -12.61 0.52
C GLU A 101 -3.65 -11.91 1.86
N PHE A 102 -2.39 -11.86 2.29
CA PHE A 102 -1.93 -11.01 3.38
C PHE A 102 -1.04 -9.92 2.80
N GLY A 103 -1.27 -8.68 3.22
CA GLY A 103 -0.51 -7.53 2.82
C GLY A 103 0.02 -6.75 4.02
N LEU A 104 1.23 -6.25 3.90
CA LEU A 104 1.84 -5.30 4.82
C LEU A 104 2.36 -4.12 4.01
N GLN A 105 2.07 -2.91 4.46
CA GLN A 105 2.53 -1.70 3.81
C GLN A 105 3.05 -0.73 4.86
N TYR A 106 4.20 -0.14 4.55
CA TYR A 106 4.77 0.95 5.32
C TYR A 106 5.10 2.10 4.36
N ASN A 107 4.68 3.30 4.70
CA ASN A 107 4.93 4.51 3.92
C ASN A 107 5.38 5.64 4.86
N TYR A 108 6.50 6.24 4.54
CA TYR A 108 7.06 7.39 5.21
C TYR A 108 7.11 8.55 4.23
N GLN A 109 6.47 9.66 4.60
CA GLN A 109 6.43 10.87 3.79
C GLN A 109 6.91 12.07 4.60
N MET A 110 7.88 12.77 4.07
CA MET A 110 8.36 14.03 4.59
C MET A 110 8.01 15.15 3.61
N ARG A 111 7.18 16.06 4.05
CA ARG A 111 6.81 17.29 3.34
C ARG A 111 7.23 18.52 4.15
N PRO A 112 7.32 19.69 3.54
CA PRO A 112 7.58 20.93 4.27
C PRO A 112 6.57 21.19 5.39
N GLU A 113 5.30 20.82 5.16
CA GLU A 113 4.18 21.06 6.06
C GLU A 113 4.11 20.05 7.21
N PHE A 114 4.42 18.78 6.91
CA PHE A 114 4.27 17.68 7.89
C PHE A 114 5.17 16.50 7.59
N LEU A 115 5.37 15.70 8.61
CA LEU A 115 5.95 14.36 8.52
C LEU A 115 4.83 13.35 8.81
N ARG A 116 4.63 12.41 7.90
CA ARG A 116 3.60 11.38 8.01
C ARG A 116 4.20 9.99 7.86
N THR A 117 3.84 9.12 8.76
CA THR A 117 4.14 7.70 8.69
C THR A 117 2.83 6.92 8.65
N MET A 118 2.70 5.99 7.74
CA MET A 118 1.56 5.10 7.64
C MET A 118 2.04 3.65 7.63
N ALA A 119 1.47 2.84 8.49
CA ALA A 119 1.66 1.39 8.49
C ALA A 119 0.30 0.72 8.35
N SER A 120 0.17 -0.26 7.46
CA SER A 120 -1.07 -1.00 7.29
C SER A 120 -0.84 -2.50 7.16
N ALA A 121 -1.81 -3.26 7.63
CA ALA A 121 -1.87 -4.70 7.48
C ALA A 121 -3.25 -5.09 6.96
N SER A 122 -3.29 -5.98 5.98
CA SER A 122 -4.51 -6.42 5.34
C SER A 122 -4.59 -7.93 5.23
N TRP A 123 -5.81 -8.44 5.37
CA TRP A 123 -6.14 -9.85 5.16
C TRP A 123 -7.39 -9.92 4.30
N SER A 124 -7.26 -10.50 3.11
CA SER A 124 -8.34 -10.58 2.14
C SER A 124 -8.47 -11.96 1.51
N TYR A 125 -9.67 -12.24 1.04
CA TYR A 125 -10.00 -13.40 0.22
C TYR A 125 -10.50 -12.96 -1.14
N LYS A 126 -10.07 -13.69 -2.18
CA LYS A 126 -10.52 -13.47 -3.56
C LYS A 126 -10.99 -14.80 -4.14
N TRP A 127 -12.13 -14.81 -4.81
CA TRP A 127 -12.59 -15.97 -5.57
C TRP A 127 -13.35 -15.53 -6.81
N THR A 128 -13.43 -16.43 -7.78
CA THR A 128 -14.17 -16.18 -9.01
C THR A 128 -15.31 -17.17 -9.11
N GLN A 129 -16.55 -16.66 -9.20
CA GLN A 129 -17.74 -17.45 -9.38
C GLN A 129 -18.07 -17.58 -10.86
N ARG A 130 -18.31 -18.84 -11.33
CA ARG A 130 -18.68 -19.16 -12.72
C ARG A 130 -17.80 -18.52 -13.79
N GLN A 131 -16.50 -18.28 -13.49
CA GLN A 131 -15.52 -17.65 -14.38
C GLN A 131 -15.89 -16.22 -14.88
N LYS A 132 -16.89 -15.58 -14.29
CA LYS A 132 -17.41 -14.28 -14.74
C LYS A 132 -17.39 -13.23 -13.64
N ILE A 133 -17.70 -13.60 -12.42
CA ILE A 133 -17.87 -12.67 -11.31
C ILE A 133 -16.69 -12.87 -10.36
N GLN A 134 -15.91 -11.82 -10.16
CA GLN A 134 -14.84 -11.79 -9.17
C GLN A 134 -15.39 -11.19 -7.88
N HIS A 135 -15.12 -11.86 -6.79
CA HIS A 135 -15.49 -11.43 -5.45
C HIS A 135 -14.23 -11.21 -4.63
N ARG A 136 -14.22 -10.17 -3.85
CA ARG A 136 -13.19 -9.89 -2.87
C ARG A 136 -13.84 -9.57 -1.53
N ILE A 137 -13.37 -10.21 -0.47
CA ILE A 137 -13.68 -9.86 0.92
C ILE A 137 -12.39 -9.42 1.58
N ASP A 138 -12.35 -8.17 2.02
CA ASP A 138 -11.34 -7.66 2.93
C ASP A 138 -11.84 -7.88 4.35
N LEU A 139 -11.33 -8.94 5.01
CA LEU A 139 -11.75 -9.28 6.38
C LEU A 139 -11.29 -8.23 7.37
N ILE A 140 -10.04 -7.84 7.24
CA ILE A 140 -9.42 -6.86 8.13
C ILE A 140 -8.43 -6.06 7.29
N ASN A 141 -8.57 -4.76 7.35
CA ASN A 141 -7.58 -3.81 6.87
C ASN A 141 -7.36 -2.79 7.99
N ILE A 142 -6.23 -2.90 8.67
CA ILE A 142 -5.84 -2.01 9.76
C ILE A 142 -4.78 -1.08 9.22
N ALA A 143 -5.03 0.23 9.29
CA ALA A 143 -4.06 1.25 8.95
C ALA A 143 -3.83 2.19 10.13
N PHE A 144 -2.59 2.35 10.52
CA PHE A 144 -2.17 3.31 11.53
C PHE A 144 -1.46 4.47 10.85
N LEU A 145 -2.01 5.67 11.04
CA LEU A 145 -1.48 6.92 10.56
C LEU A 145 -0.87 7.67 11.73
N TYR A 146 0.42 8.01 11.63
CA TYR A 146 1.16 8.74 12.64
C TYR A 146 1.76 10.02 12.05
N LEU A 147 1.50 11.15 12.70
CA LEU A 147 2.00 12.47 12.31
C LEU A 147 2.89 13.07 13.42
N PRO A 148 4.14 12.66 13.53
CA PRO A 148 5.03 13.09 14.60
C PRO A 148 5.43 14.56 14.53
N ARG A 149 5.30 15.18 13.36
CA ARG A 149 5.71 16.56 13.14
C ARG A 149 4.76 17.25 12.17
N ILE A 150 4.22 18.38 12.62
CA ILE A 150 3.49 19.35 11.80
C ILE A 150 4.24 20.66 11.96
N SER A 151 4.51 21.37 10.86
CA SER A 151 5.19 22.68 10.90
C SER A 151 4.39 23.67 11.73
N GLU A 152 5.05 24.42 12.63
CA GLU A 152 4.39 25.45 13.46
C GLU A 152 3.69 26.48 12.59
N ARG A 153 4.30 26.88 11.48
CA ARG A 153 3.71 27.83 10.54
C ARG A 153 2.44 27.26 9.88
N PHE A 154 2.45 26.00 9.51
CA PHE A 154 1.27 25.33 8.98
C PHE A 154 0.14 25.27 10.03
N LYS A 155 0.49 25.02 11.30
CA LYS A 155 -0.49 25.07 12.40
C LYS A 155 -1.09 26.46 12.56
N GLU A 156 -0.26 27.51 12.53
CA GLU A 156 -0.74 28.88 12.68
C GLU A 156 -1.64 29.30 11.53
N ASP A 157 -1.27 29.02 10.29
CA ASP A 157 -1.99 29.51 9.12
C ASP A 157 -3.26 28.72 8.82
N TYR A 158 -3.29 27.42 9.06
CA TYR A 158 -4.38 26.55 8.64
C TYR A 158 -5.16 25.89 9.79
N ILE A 159 -4.52 25.62 10.93
CA ILE A 159 -5.14 24.93 12.06
C ILE A 159 -5.68 25.93 13.06
N ASN A 160 -4.90 26.94 13.45
CA ASN A 160 -5.26 27.89 14.51
C ASN A 160 -6.09 29.08 14.01
N LYS A 161 -5.85 29.57 12.79
CA LYS A 161 -6.60 30.69 12.19
C LYS A 161 -7.85 30.26 11.42
N GLY A 162 -7.90 29.01 10.97
CA GLY A 162 -9.05 28.46 10.25
C GLY A 162 -10.08 27.93 11.25
N GLN A 163 -11.30 28.47 11.25
CA GLN A 163 -12.47 27.94 11.98
C GLN A 163 -12.95 26.58 11.39
N ASN A 164 -12.05 25.77 10.84
CA ASN A 164 -12.40 24.51 10.20
C ASN A 164 -11.91 23.33 11.04
N ASP A 165 -12.78 22.78 11.84
CA ASP A 165 -12.59 21.55 12.62
C ASP A 165 -12.12 20.37 11.74
N ILE A 166 -12.43 20.40 10.43
CA ILE A 166 -12.02 19.41 9.44
C ILE A 166 -10.49 19.35 9.27
N PHE A 167 -9.80 20.49 9.34
CA PHE A 167 -8.34 20.51 9.25
C PHE A 167 -7.70 19.91 10.51
N GLN A 168 -8.17 20.27 11.69
CA GLN A 168 -7.70 19.68 12.95
C GLN A 168 -7.87 18.16 12.95
N TYR A 169 -9.02 17.69 12.47
CA TYR A 169 -9.31 16.27 12.39
C TYR A 169 -8.41 15.53 11.39
N ASN A 170 -8.01 16.13 10.29
CA ASN A 170 -7.20 15.48 9.25
C ASN A 170 -5.71 15.32 9.61
N TYR A 171 -5.21 16.09 10.58
CA TYR A 171 -3.80 16.09 10.99
C TYR A 171 -3.59 15.50 12.40
N GLN A 172 -4.33 14.46 12.74
CA GLN A 172 -4.18 13.70 13.99
C GLN A 172 -3.78 12.26 13.70
N ASP A 173 -3.15 11.64 14.68
CA ASP A 173 -2.86 10.21 14.64
C ASP A 173 -4.17 9.40 14.58
N ARG A 174 -4.21 8.39 13.72
CA ARG A 174 -5.43 7.61 13.51
C ARG A 174 -5.14 6.14 13.38
N LEU A 175 -6.00 5.36 14.01
CA LEU A 175 -6.17 3.94 13.71
C LEU A 175 -7.45 3.78 12.87
N ILE A 176 -7.31 3.26 11.69
CA ILE A 176 -8.42 3.01 10.76
C ILE A 176 -8.56 1.50 10.59
N ILE A 177 -9.74 1.00 10.86
CA ILE A 177 -10.07 -0.42 10.67
C ILE A 177 -11.21 -0.48 9.67
N ASN A 178 -10.98 -1.13 8.56
CA ASN A 178 -11.94 -1.30 7.49
C ASN A 178 -12.22 -2.78 7.23
N MET A 179 -13.46 -3.08 6.90
CA MET A 179 -13.91 -4.35 6.34
C MET A 179 -14.66 -4.05 5.06
N GLY A 180 -14.51 -4.86 4.04
CA GLY A 180 -15.10 -4.59 2.74
C GLY A 180 -15.46 -5.83 1.96
N TYR A 181 -16.45 -5.67 1.05
CA TYR A 181 -16.81 -6.64 0.05
C TYR A 181 -17.01 -5.93 -1.30
N SER A 182 -16.43 -6.48 -2.34
CA SER A 182 -16.54 -5.98 -3.71
C SER A 182 -16.70 -7.12 -4.72
#